data_17003f93969f0b6e0f33c94304b648f5
#
_entry.id   17003f93969f0b6e0f33c94304b648f5
#
_cell.length_a   1.000
_cell.length_b   1.000
_cell.length_c   1.000
_cell.angle_alpha   90.00
_cell.angle_beta   90.00
_cell.angle_gamma   90.00
#
_symmetry.space_group_name_H-M   'P 1'
#
loop_
_entity.id
_entity.type
_entity.pdbx_description
1 polymer ?
#
loop_
_entity_poly.entity_id
_entity_poly.type
_entity_poly.pdbx_seq_one_letter_code
_entity_poly.pdbx_strand_id
1 'polypeptide(L)'
;MYGNSLVPGRTLKGELAVPTDTFFRLPESKRETLLRCARQEFARVPYPDASINRIIHSAGIPRGSFYMYFEDKSDLFLYLMDQLVDAFIETVCQLLEEENGDLFLAFQGLFDRLWVRCSNSCQEGHAAEVITILRRNAGMPHTMAMGQSYGRRFLSQILPRLDDRSILALEGDEALENGLRILLSVTLPLLCEGVLAEDPGPIRARYLSYLTILKRGMLR
;
A
#
# COMPACT_ATOMS: atom_id res chain seq x y z
N MET A 1 -20.23 0.09 29.76
CA MET A 1 -18.87 0.56 30.09
C MET A 1 -17.90 -0.59 29.95
N TYR A 2 -17.31 -0.79 28.80
CA TYR A 2 -16.05 -1.50 28.64
C TYR A 2 -15.35 -0.84 27.47
N GLY A 3 -14.40 0.02 27.80
CA GLY A 3 -13.50 0.62 26.86
C GLY A 3 -12.53 -0.46 26.35
N ASN A 4 -12.61 -0.78 25.07
CA ASN A 4 -11.66 -1.63 24.40
C ASN A 4 -10.53 -0.72 23.86
N SER A 5 -9.54 -0.42 24.71
CA SER A 5 -8.28 0.14 24.25
C SER A 5 -7.54 -0.98 23.53
N LEU A 6 -7.57 -0.95 22.23
CA LEU A 6 -6.70 -1.76 21.38
C LEU A 6 -5.24 -1.36 21.67
N VAL A 7 -4.57 -2.16 22.48
CA VAL A 7 -3.13 -2.13 22.60
C VAL A 7 -2.57 -2.69 21.28
N PRO A 8 -1.76 -1.91 20.52
CA PRO A 8 -1.08 -2.47 19.36
C PRO A 8 0.06 -3.36 19.86
N GLY A 9 -0.14 -4.65 19.89
CA GLY A 9 0.89 -5.54 20.36
C GLY A 9 0.58 -7.00 20.17
N ARG A 10 1.36 -7.65 19.33
CA ARG A 10 1.45 -9.09 19.07
C ARG A 10 0.32 -9.72 18.28
N THR A 11 0.47 -9.66 16.97
CA THR A 11 -0.15 -10.64 16.08
C THR A 11 0.71 -11.90 16.02
N LEU A 12 0.05 -13.04 15.95
CA LEU A 12 0.63 -14.38 15.97
C LEU A 12 1.74 -14.54 14.93
N LYS A 13 2.82 -15.24 15.26
CA LYS A 13 3.88 -15.66 14.34
C LYS A 13 3.26 -16.26 13.07
N GLY A 14 3.26 -15.47 12.00
CA GLY A 14 2.79 -15.90 10.67
C GLY A 14 2.14 -14.82 9.80
N GLU A 15 1.67 -13.69 10.33
CA GLU A 15 0.84 -12.79 9.52
C GLU A 15 1.37 -11.37 9.25
N LEU A 16 2.26 -10.79 10.03
CA LEU A 16 2.89 -9.50 9.70
C LEU A 16 4.12 -9.26 10.60
N ALA A 17 5.17 -8.70 10.06
CA ALA A 17 6.31 -8.24 10.82
C ALA A 17 5.92 -7.01 11.64
N VAL A 18 5.95 -7.12 12.96
CA VAL A 18 5.58 -6.01 13.85
C VAL A 18 6.84 -5.53 14.56
N PRO A 19 7.20 -4.25 14.42
CA PRO A 19 8.30 -3.66 15.19
C PRO A 19 8.08 -3.87 16.68
N THR A 20 9.17 -3.88 17.43
CA THR A 20 9.10 -4.01 18.90
C THR A 20 8.45 -2.79 19.55
N ASP A 21 7.95 -2.94 20.80
CA ASP A 21 7.45 -1.81 21.59
C ASP A 21 8.49 -0.69 21.74
N THR A 22 9.78 -1.04 21.71
CA THR A 22 10.89 -0.07 21.78
C THR A 22 10.90 0.87 20.59
N PHE A 23 10.58 0.38 19.39
CA PHE A 23 10.44 1.21 18.20
C PHE A 23 9.31 2.24 18.34
N PHE A 24 8.16 1.82 18.83
CA PHE A 24 7.01 2.73 19.02
C PHE A 24 7.21 3.78 20.13
N ARG A 25 8.13 3.51 21.09
CA ARG A 25 8.53 4.48 22.11
C ARG A 25 9.57 5.49 21.63
N LEU A 26 10.13 5.34 20.43
CA LEU A 26 11.02 6.32 19.85
C LEU A 26 10.31 7.68 19.66
N PRO A 27 11.00 8.80 19.87
CA PRO A 27 10.52 10.09 19.40
C PRO A 27 10.17 10.03 17.93
N GLU A 28 9.04 10.62 17.54
CA GLU A 28 8.50 10.56 16.18
C GLU A 28 9.55 10.98 15.14
N SER A 29 10.31 12.04 15.39
CA SER A 29 11.37 12.52 14.49
C SER A 29 12.46 11.47 14.22
N LYS A 30 12.82 10.65 15.21
CA LYS A 30 13.81 9.57 15.07
C LYS A 30 13.23 8.40 14.29
N ARG A 31 11.97 8.05 14.59
CA ARG A 31 11.25 7.00 13.88
C ARG A 31 11.10 7.34 12.39
N GLU A 32 10.64 8.54 12.09
CA GLU A 32 10.51 9.03 10.71
C GLU A 32 11.85 9.10 9.98
N THR A 33 12.94 9.52 10.66
CA THR A 33 14.28 9.51 10.07
C THR A 33 14.72 8.12 9.68
N LEU A 34 14.52 7.10 10.55
CA LEU A 34 14.84 5.72 10.25
C LEU A 34 14.03 5.17 9.08
N LEU A 35 12.71 5.40 9.08
CA LEU A 35 11.81 4.93 8.02
C LEU A 35 12.12 5.61 6.68
N ARG A 36 12.42 6.90 6.67
CA ARG A 36 12.85 7.63 5.48
C ARG A 36 14.15 7.05 4.91
N CYS A 37 15.17 6.83 5.73
CA CYS A 37 16.43 6.22 5.29
C CYS A 37 16.23 4.80 4.76
N ALA A 38 15.31 4.04 5.35
CA ALA A 38 14.96 2.71 4.88
C ALA A 38 14.25 2.76 3.50
N ARG A 39 13.25 3.66 3.33
CA ARG A 39 12.60 3.87 2.02
C ARG A 39 13.61 4.24 0.94
N GLN A 40 14.51 5.16 1.22
CA GLN A 40 15.57 5.58 0.28
C GLN A 40 16.48 4.40 -0.13
N GLU A 41 16.88 3.57 0.81
CA GLU A 41 17.71 2.40 0.48
C GLU A 41 16.94 1.36 -0.35
N PHE A 42 15.69 1.03 0.03
CA PHE A 42 14.88 0.09 -0.74
C PHE A 42 14.41 0.64 -2.10
N ALA A 43 14.32 1.96 -2.27
CA ALA A 43 14.09 2.58 -3.56
C ALA A 43 15.35 2.59 -4.43
N ARG A 44 16.55 2.67 -3.82
CA ARG A 44 17.84 2.69 -4.52
C ARG A 44 18.19 1.35 -5.16
N VAL A 45 17.97 0.24 -4.46
CA VAL A 45 18.32 -1.12 -4.91
C VAL A 45 17.19 -2.12 -4.61
N PRO A 46 17.14 -3.27 -5.32
CA PRO A 46 16.24 -4.36 -4.95
C PRO A 46 16.46 -4.84 -3.51
N TYR A 47 15.42 -5.38 -2.89
CA TYR A 47 15.45 -5.86 -1.49
C TYR A 47 16.66 -6.77 -1.16
N PRO A 48 17.06 -7.76 -2.00
CA PRO A 48 18.23 -8.60 -1.68
C PRO A 48 19.51 -7.80 -1.44
N ASP A 49 19.71 -6.73 -2.23
CA ASP A 49 20.90 -5.91 -2.25
C ASP A 49 20.87 -4.75 -1.24
N ALA A 50 19.72 -4.52 -0.61
CA ALA A 50 19.57 -3.45 0.38
C ALA A 50 20.34 -3.76 1.67
N SER A 51 21.01 -2.73 2.22
CA SER A 51 21.94 -2.84 3.32
C SER A 51 21.43 -2.17 4.60
N ILE A 52 21.22 -2.96 5.67
CA ILE A 52 20.95 -2.42 7.00
C ILE A 52 22.02 -1.44 7.44
N ASN A 53 23.30 -1.72 7.16
CA ASN A 53 24.41 -0.84 7.56
C ASN A 53 24.30 0.55 6.93
N ARG A 54 23.85 0.64 5.67
CA ARG A 54 23.61 1.94 5.01
C ARG A 54 22.44 2.67 5.65
N ILE A 55 21.35 1.96 5.94
CA ILE A 55 20.15 2.52 6.58
C ILE A 55 20.53 3.13 7.92
N ILE A 56 21.17 2.38 8.81
CA ILE A 56 21.51 2.83 10.16
C ILE A 56 22.52 3.97 10.14
N HIS A 57 23.51 3.91 9.25
CA HIS A 57 24.49 4.98 9.09
C HIS A 57 23.82 6.28 8.63
N SER A 58 22.94 6.22 7.64
CA SER A 58 22.18 7.38 7.13
C SER A 58 21.19 7.91 8.17
N ALA A 59 20.62 7.05 9.00
CA ALA A 59 19.71 7.43 10.08
C ALA A 59 20.43 7.92 11.35
N GLY A 60 21.76 7.78 11.42
CA GLY A 60 22.55 8.18 12.59
C GLY A 60 22.26 7.33 13.83
N ILE A 61 21.91 6.05 13.66
CA ILE A 61 21.61 5.15 14.78
C ILE A 61 22.69 4.07 14.94
N PRO A 62 23.02 3.66 16.19
CA PRO A 62 23.91 2.54 16.44
C PRO A 62 23.34 1.22 15.90
N ARG A 63 24.20 0.32 15.41
CA ARG A 63 23.78 -0.98 14.89
C ARG A 63 22.95 -1.80 15.90
N GLY A 64 23.34 -1.80 17.17
CA GLY A 64 22.60 -2.49 18.23
C GLY A 64 21.18 -1.97 18.42
N SER A 65 20.96 -0.66 18.20
CA SER A 65 19.64 -0.07 18.30
C SER A 65 18.70 -0.56 17.21
N PHE A 66 19.19 -0.85 16.00
CA PHE A 66 18.37 -1.41 14.93
C PHE A 66 17.70 -2.73 15.37
N TYR A 67 18.48 -3.64 15.95
CA TYR A 67 17.99 -4.95 16.40
C TYR A 67 17.13 -4.88 17.68
N MET A 68 17.07 -3.71 18.33
CA MET A 68 16.06 -3.43 19.36
C MET A 68 14.71 -3.05 18.75
N TYR A 69 14.65 -2.66 17.48
CA TYR A 69 13.44 -2.20 16.79
C TYR A 69 12.87 -3.24 15.84
N PHE A 70 13.74 -3.89 15.08
CA PHE A 70 13.39 -4.88 14.05
C PHE A 70 14.26 -6.12 14.20
N GLU A 71 13.67 -7.29 13.99
CA GLU A 71 14.39 -8.56 14.07
C GLU A 71 15.46 -8.64 12.95
N ASP A 72 15.08 -8.26 11.74
CA ASP A 72 15.98 -8.27 10.58
C ASP A 72 15.55 -7.24 9.51
N LYS A 73 16.17 -7.32 8.33
CA LYS A 73 15.84 -6.50 7.16
C LYS A 73 14.44 -6.76 6.63
N SER A 74 13.98 -8.02 6.72
CA SER A 74 12.65 -8.41 6.25
C SER A 74 11.57 -7.75 7.09
N ASP A 75 11.75 -7.74 8.40
CA ASP A 75 10.84 -7.14 9.35
C ASP A 75 10.63 -5.64 9.08
N LEU A 76 11.72 -4.90 8.88
CA LEU A 76 11.65 -3.49 8.48
C LEU A 76 10.96 -3.29 7.12
N PHE A 77 11.29 -4.13 6.14
CA PHE A 77 10.71 -4.04 4.79
C PHE A 77 9.21 -4.30 4.81
N LEU A 78 8.79 -5.35 5.50
CA LEU A 78 7.39 -5.72 5.64
C LEU A 78 6.59 -4.64 6.36
N TYR A 79 7.16 -4.05 7.40
CA TYR A 79 6.54 -2.93 8.10
C TYR A 79 6.31 -1.71 7.18
N LEU A 80 7.30 -1.38 6.34
CA LEU A 80 7.13 -0.30 5.36
C LEU A 80 6.05 -0.62 4.32
N MET A 81 5.98 -1.87 3.87
CA MET A 81 4.95 -2.30 2.91
C MET A 81 3.56 -2.26 3.54
N ASP A 82 3.44 -2.63 4.81
CA ASP A 82 2.18 -2.60 5.55
C ASP A 82 1.62 -1.17 5.66
N GLN A 83 2.46 -0.21 6.05
CA GLN A 83 2.08 1.21 6.09
C GLN A 83 1.60 1.74 4.72
N LEU A 84 2.22 1.26 3.65
CA LEU A 84 1.85 1.63 2.30
C LEU A 84 0.47 1.11 1.91
N VAL A 85 0.20 -0.15 2.22
CA VAL A 85 -1.09 -0.77 1.96
C VAL A 85 -2.19 -0.06 2.76
N ASP A 86 -1.93 0.31 4.00
CA ASP A 86 -2.86 1.10 4.81
C ASP A 86 -3.19 2.45 4.16
N ALA A 87 -2.19 3.19 3.74
CA ALA A 87 -2.39 4.47 3.08
C ALA A 87 -3.14 4.34 1.74
N PHE A 88 -2.92 3.24 1.01
CA PHE A 88 -3.66 2.93 -0.20
C PHE A 88 -5.14 2.63 0.11
N ILE A 89 -5.39 1.75 1.07
CA ILE A 89 -6.75 1.38 1.50
C ILE A 89 -7.51 2.63 1.98
N GLU A 90 -6.87 3.46 2.81
CA GLU A 90 -7.46 4.71 3.29
C GLU A 90 -7.82 5.65 2.13
N THR A 91 -6.94 5.78 1.12
CA THR A 91 -7.22 6.59 -0.07
C THR A 91 -8.44 6.07 -0.84
N VAL A 92 -8.57 4.75 -1.01
CA VAL A 92 -9.73 4.13 -1.67
C VAL A 92 -10.99 4.32 -0.83
N CYS A 93 -10.92 4.16 0.49
CA CYS A 93 -12.05 4.39 1.38
C CYS A 93 -12.57 5.83 1.30
N GLN A 94 -11.67 6.82 1.33
CA GLN A 94 -12.02 8.24 1.18
C GLN A 94 -12.71 8.51 -0.17
N LEU A 95 -12.19 7.95 -1.25
CA LEU A 95 -12.80 8.08 -2.57
C LEU A 95 -14.19 7.43 -2.64
N LEU A 96 -14.38 6.27 -2.02
CA LEU A 96 -15.71 5.65 -1.95
C LEU A 96 -16.70 6.52 -1.17
N GLU A 97 -16.28 7.15 -0.09
CA GLU A 97 -17.14 8.08 0.68
C GLU A 97 -17.50 9.31 -0.17
N GLU A 98 -16.55 9.89 -0.90
CA GLU A 98 -16.78 11.03 -1.80
C GLU A 98 -17.70 10.68 -2.97
N GLU A 99 -17.61 9.46 -3.50
CA GLU A 99 -18.39 8.97 -4.65
C GLU A 99 -19.63 8.15 -4.24
N ASN A 100 -20.10 8.30 -2.98
CA ASN A 100 -21.28 7.64 -2.44
C ASN A 100 -21.28 6.11 -2.65
N GLY A 101 -20.12 5.46 -2.52
CA GLY A 101 -19.96 4.02 -2.66
C GLY A 101 -19.82 3.51 -4.10
N ASP A 102 -19.82 4.38 -5.14
CA ASP A 102 -19.55 3.94 -6.52
C ASP A 102 -18.10 3.51 -6.67
N LEU A 103 -17.89 2.20 -6.73
CA LEU A 103 -16.58 1.58 -6.85
C LEU A 103 -15.80 2.07 -8.08
N PHE A 104 -16.46 2.22 -9.22
CA PHE A 104 -15.79 2.58 -10.46
C PHE A 104 -15.42 4.07 -10.51
N LEU A 105 -16.26 4.95 -9.96
CA LEU A 105 -15.91 6.37 -9.82
C LEU A 105 -14.76 6.54 -8.83
N ALA A 106 -14.78 5.84 -7.70
CA ALA A 106 -13.68 5.86 -6.74
C ALA A 106 -12.34 5.42 -7.39
N PHE A 107 -12.36 4.34 -8.17
CA PHE A 107 -11.16 3.88 -8.87
C PHE A 107 -10.73 4.80 -10.03
N GLN A 108 -11.65 5.49 -10.69
CA GLN A 108 -11.28 6.54 -11.65
C GLN A 108 -10.53 7.69 -10.97
N GLY A 109 -11.03 8.15 -9.83
CA GLY A 109 -10.40 9.22 -9.04
C GLY A 109 -9.05 8.81 -8.42
N LEU A 110 -8.85 7.52 -8.19
CA LEU A 110 -7.63 6.99 -7.56
C LEU A 110 -6.36 7.32 -8.35
N PHE A 111 -6.39 7.17 -9.68
CA PHE A 111 -5.25 7.49 -10.54
C PHE A 111 -4.86 8.97 -10.40
N ASP A 112 -5.83 9.87 -10.52
CA ASP A 112 -5.60 11.31 -10.46
C ASP A 112 -5.11 11.75 -9.08
N ARG A 113 -5.70 11.19 -8.01
CA ARG A 113 -5.30 11.49 -6.63
C ARG A 113 -3.86 11.06 -6.34
N LEU A 114 -3.50 9.85 -6.73
CA LEU A 114 -2.14 9.34 -6.53
C LEU A 114 -1.14 10.08 -7.42
N TRP A 115 -1.49 10.39 -8.67
CA TRP A 115 -0.65 11.19 -9.55
C TRP A 115 -0.37 12.58 -8.97
N VAL A 116 -1.42 13.33 -8.58
CA VAL A 116 -1.27 14.67 -7.99
C VAL A 116 -0.42 14.61 -6.72
N ARG A 117 -0.65 13.61 -5.87
CA ARG A 117 0.10 13.40 -4.63
C ARG A 117 1.59 13.16 -4.90
N CYS A 118 1.92 12.37 -5.91
CA CYS A 118 3.30 12.09 -6.29
C CYS A 118 3.97 13.27 -7.01
N SER A 119 3.24 13.99 -7.86
CA SER A 119 3.76 15.14 -8.59
C SER A 119 4.00 16.35 -7.67
N ASN A 120 3.12 16.57 -6.69
CA ASN A 120 3.26 17.64 -5.70
C ASN A 120 4.29 17.30 -4.61
N SER A 121 4.61 16.04 -4.42
CA SER A 121 5.60 15.54 -3.45
C SER A 121 7.04 15.74 -3.90
N CYS A 122 7.32 16.62 -4.87
CA CYS A 122 8.69 17.08 -5.14
C CYS A 122 9.36 17.69 -3.89
N GLN A 123 8.58 18.00 -2.84
CA GLN A 123 9.09 18.42 -1.53
C GLN A 123 9.16 17.30 -0.48
N GLU A 124 8.48 16.16 -0.66
CA GLU A 124 8.46 15.08 0.34
C GLU A 124 8.64 13.65 -0.22
N GLY A 125 9.08 13.45 -1.43
CA GLY A 125 9.63 12.19 -2.01
C GLY A 125 8.96 10.82 -1.72
N HIS A 126 8.07 10.72 -0.73
CA HIS A 126 7.57 9.46 -0.17
C HIS A 126 6.82 8.58 -1.17
N ALA A 127 5.93 9.15 -1.95
CA ALA A 127 5.07 8.36 -2.83
C ALA A 127 5.86 7.77 -4.02
N ALA A 128 6.77 8.55 -4.60
CA ALA A 128 7.63 8.07 -5.70
C ALA A 128 8.64 7.01 -5.23
N GLU A 129 9.22 7.17 -4.03
CA GLU A 129 10.10 6.16 -3.41
C GLU A 129 9.36 4.84 -3.24
N VAL A 130 8.16 4.90 -2.70
CA VAL A 130 7.30 3.76 -2.43
C VAL A 130 6.95 3.00 -3.72
N ILE A 131 6.52 3.69 -4.76
CA ILE A 131 6.18 3.07 -6.04
C ILE A 131 7.43 2.45 -6.67
N THR A 132 8.57 3.11 -6.53
CA THR A 132 9.86 2.55 -6.96
C THR A 132 10.19 1.27 -6.20
N ILE A 133 9.96 1.21 -4.89
CA ILE A 133 10.14 0.02 -4.07
C ILE A 133 9.23 -1.11 -4.56
N LEU A 134 7.93 -0.84 -4.76
CA LEU A 134 6.98 -1.83 -5.25
C LEU A 134 7.38 -2.40 -6.60
N ARG A 135 7.73 -1.53 -7.56
CA ARG A 135 8.12 -1.94 -8.90
C ARG A 135 9.37 -2.79 -8.90
N ARG A 136 10.39 -2.43 -8.11
CA ARG A 136 11.65 -3.18 -8.01
C ARG A 136 11.50 -4.55 -7.37
N ASN A 137 10.48 -4.72 -6.55
CA ASN A 137 10.27 -5.92 -5.74
C ASN A 137 9.00 -6.71 -6.10
N ALA A 138 8.33 -6.38 -7.20
CA ALA A 138 7.06 -6.99 -7.63
C ALA A 138 7.10 -8.51 -7.81
N GLY A 139 8.27 -9.08 -8.15
CA GLY A 139 8.46 -10.52 -8.36
C GLY A 139 8.96 -11.29 -7.12
N MET A 140 9.07 -10.64 -5.97
CA MET A 140 9.60 -11.29 -4.76
C MET A 140 8.56 -12.20 -4.10
N PRO A 141 8.97 -13.42 -3.62
CA PRO A 141 8.05 -14.33 -2.94
C PRO A 141 7.33 -13.72 -1.74
N HIS A 142 8.01 -12.84 -1.00
CA HIS A 142 7.41 -12.12 0.13
C HIS A 142 6.28 -11.19 -0.33
N THR A 143 6.46 -10.49 -1.45
CA THR A 143 5.42 -9.62 -2.02
C THR A 143 4.21 -10.41 -2.50
N MET A 144 4.41 -11.64 -3.00
CA MET A 144 3.33 -12.54 -3.40
C MET A 144 2.56 -13.11 -2.21
N ALA A 145 3.25 -13.54 -1.14
CA ALA A 145 2.62 -14.04 0.09
C ALA A 145 1.84 -12.92 0.81
N MET A 146 2.38 -11.70 0.82
CA MET A 146 1.71 -10.51 1.33
C MET A 146 0.43 -10.19 0.53
N GLY A 147 0.40 -10.43 -0.77
CA GLY A 147 -0.75 -10.15 -1.63
C GLY A 147 -2.05 -10.83 -1.16
N GLN A 148 -1.97 -12.01 -0.55
CA GLN A 148 -3.15 -12.69 -0.01
C GLN A 148 -3.64 -12.05 1.30
N SER A 149 -2.74 -11.67 2.21
CA SER A 149 -3.09 -11.02 3.47
C SER A 149 -3.63 -9.60 3.21
N TYR A 150 -2.97 -8.84 2.38
CA TYR A 150 -3.41 -7.50 1.99
C TYR A 150 -4.71 -7.51 1.19
N GLY A 151 -4.91 -8.50 0.32
CA GLY A 151 -6.18 -8.69 -0.39
C GLY A 151 -7.34 -8.84 0.59
N ARG A 152 -7.24 -9.71 1.58
CA ARG A 152 -8.28 -9.89 2.60
C ARG A 152 -8.52 -8.62 3.42
N ARG A 153 -7.45 -7.93 3.82
CA ARG A 153 -7.55 -6.67 4.56
C ARG A 153 -8.22 -5.57 3.72
N PHE A 154 -7.83 -5.41 2.46
CA PHE A 154 -8.47 -4.51 1.52
C PHE A 154 -9.97 -4.81 1.41
N LEU A 155 -10.32 -6.06 1.16
CA LEU A 155 -11.70 -6.50 1.02
C LEU A 155 -12.54 -6.21 2.27
N SER A 156 -12.03 -6.54 3.45
CA SER A 156 -12.75 -6.31 4.71
C SER A 156 -13.08 -4.84 4.97
N GLN A 157 -12.28 -3.93 4.43
CA GLN A 157 -12.51 -2.48 4.59
C GLN A 157 -13.34 -1.88 3.46
N ILE A 158 -13.24 -2.39 2.25
CA ILE A 158 -13.94 -1.85 1.08
C ILE A 158 -15.38 -2.36 0.99
N LEU A 159 -15.62 -3.66 1.23
CA LEU A 159 -16.95 -4.26 1.08
C LEU A 159 -18.06 -3.55 1.88
N PRO A 160 -17.84 -3.14 3.15
CA PRO A 160 -18.88 -2.43 3.92
C PRO A 160 -19.20 -1.04 3.41
N ARG A 161 -18.34 -0.45 2.57
CA ARG A 161 -18.48 0.92 2.05
C ARG A 161 -19.11 1.00 0.66
N LEU A 162 -19.30 -0.14 0.01
CA LEU A 162 -20.01 -0.18 -1.27
C LEU A 162 -21.50 0.10 -1.03
N ASP A 163 -22.06 1.09 -1.74
CA ASP A 163 -23.43 1.56 -1.50
C ASP A 163 -24.46 0.50 -1.88
N ASP A 164 -24.44 0.00 -3.09
CA ASP A 164 -25.39 -1.03 -3.53
C ASP A 164 -24.69 -2.20 -4.23
N ARG A 165 -24.52 -3.29 -3.48
CA ARG A 165 -23.93 -4.53 -4.03
C ARG A 165 -24.80 -5.16 -5.12
N SER A 166 -26.08 -4.79 -5.20
CA SER A 166 -27.02 -5.27 -6.22
C SER A 166 -26.73 -4.71 -7.61
N ILE A 167 -26.01 -3.60 -7.69
CA ILE A 167 -25.56 -3.00 -8.94
C ILE A 167 -24.48 -3.88 -9.62
N LEU A 168 -23.69 -4.61 -8.82
CA LEU A 168 -22.69 -5.52 -9.35
C LEU A 168 -23.37 -6.83 -9.79
N ALA A 169 -23.10 -7.29 -11.02
CA ALA A 169 -23.61 -8.57 -11.53
C ALA A 169 -22.98 -9.79 -10.82
N LEU A 170 -22.16 -9.54 -9.81
CA LEU A 170 -21.42 -10.55 -9.06
C LEU A 170 -22.29 -11.05 -7.90
N GLU A 171 -22.72 -12.30 -7.98
CA GLU A 171 -23.54 -12.92 -6.96
C GLU A 171 -22.68 -13.59 -5.90
N GLY A 172 -22.85 -13.16 -4.65
CA GLY A 172 -22.15 -13.68 -3.49
C GLY A 172 -20.79 -13.03 -3.20
N ASP A 173 -20.33 -13.19 -1.97
CA ASP A 173 -19.11 -12.54 -1.46
C ASP A 173 -17.84 -13.01 -2.20
N GLU A 174 -17.78 -14.27 -2.61
CA GLU A 174 -16.64 -14.83 -3.35
C GLU A 174 -16.50 -14.21 -4.74
N ALA A 175 -17.60 -14.05 -5.47
CA ALA A 175 -17.59 -13.43 -6.79
C ALA A 175 -17.19 -11.95 -6.69
N LEU A 176 -17.68 -11.25 -5.69
CA LEU A 176 -17.30 -9.86 -5.42
C LEU A 176 -15.82 -9.74 -5.04
N GLU A 177 -15.32 -10.64 -4.20
CA GLU A 177 -13.89 -10.72 -3.88
C GLU A 177 -13.04 -10.92 -5.15
N ASN A 178 -13.42 -11.86 -6.00
CA ASN A 178 -12.72 -12.11 -7.25
C ASN A 178 -12.77 -10.91 -8.20
N GLY A 179 -13.91 -10.24 -8.30
CA GLY A 179 -14.06 -9.00 -9.09
C GLY A 179 -13.12 -7.89 -8.60
N LEU A 180 -13.05 -7.67 -7.29
CA LEU A 180 -12.12 -6.69 -6.69
C LEU A 180 -10.66 -7.10 -6.89
N ARG A 181 -10.32 -8.37 -6.83
CA ARG A 181 -8.97 -8.86 -7.15
C ARG A 181 -8.58 -8.59 -8.60
N ILE A 182 -9.50 -8.79 -9.55
CA ILE A 182 -9.30 -8.45 -10.97
C ILE A 182 -9.11 -6.94 -11.12
N LEU A 183 -9.95 -6.15 -10.49
CA LEU A 183 -9.86 -4.69 -10.53
C LEU A 183 -8.49 -4.20 -10.00
N LEU A 184 -8.02 -4.72 -8.87
CA LEU A 184 -6.70 -4.41 -8.32
C LEU A 184 -5.56 -4.86 -9.24
N SER A 185 -5.65 -6.05 -9.85
CA SER A 185 -4.61 -6.58 -10.74
C SER A 185 -4.41 -5.74 -12.00
N VAL A 186 -5.45 -5.03 -12.44
CA VAL A 186 -5.37 -4.07 -13.53
C VAL A 186 -4.91 -2.70 -13.04
N THR A 187 -5.40 -2.26 -11.89
CA THR A 187 -5.17 -0.92 -11.36
C THR A 187 -3.73 -0.72 -10.91
N LEU A 188 -3.20 -1.60 -10.07
CA LEU A 188 -1.90 -1.39 -9.43
C LEU A 188 -0.74 -1.25 -10.43
N PRO A 189 -0.59 -2.09 -11.48
CA PRO A 189 0.48 -1.91 -12.45
C PRO A 189 0.40 -0.58 -13.20
N LEU A 190 -0.81 -0.16 -13.60
CA LEU A 190 -1.01 1.08 -14.34
C LEU A 190 -0.81 2.32 -13.47
N LEU A 191 -1.18 2.27 -12.20
CA LEU A 191 -0.85 3.33 -11.24
C LEU A 191 0.66 3.46 -11.07
N CYS A 192 1.38 2.35 -10.89
CA CYS A 192 2.83 2.36 -10.77
C CYS A 192 3.52 2.90 -12.04
N GLU A 193 3.01 2.54 -13.22
CA GLU A 193 3.52 3.05 -14.49
C GLU A 193 3.25 4.55 -14.63
N GLY A 194 2.02 4.98 -14.33
CA GLY A 194 1.59 6.37 -14.48
C GLY A 194 2.31 7.34 -13.56
N VAL A 195 2.52 6.95 -12.31
CA VAL A 195 3.22 7.81 -11.32
C VAL A 195 4.69 8.02 -11.67
N LEU A 196 5.31 7.09 -12.38
CA LEU A 196 6.71 7.17 -12.80
C LEU A 196 6.89 7.75 -14.20
N ALA A 197 5.80 8.03 -14.91
CA ALA A 197 5.85 8.58 -16.27
C ALA A 197 6.03 10.10 -16.25
N GLU A 198 6.77 10.62 -17.21
CA GLU A 198 6.86 12.07 -17.45
C GLU A 198 5.51 12.63 -17.91
N ASP A 199 4.82 11.90 -18.79
CA ASP A 199 3.44 12.18 -19.21
C ASP A 199 2.52 11.01 -18.85
N PRO A 200 1.66 11.14 -17.82
CA PRO A 200 0.72 10.09 -17.41
C PRO A 200 -0.52 10.02 -18.32
N GLY A 201 -0.75 10.97 -19.20
CA GLY A 201 -1.97 11.07 -20.01
C GLY A 201 -2.32 9.80 -20.77
N PRO A 202 -1.39 9.22 -21.57
CA PRO A 202 -1.64 7.96 -22.29
C PRO A 202 -1.94 6.78 -21.38
N ILE A 203 -1.26 6.70 -20.22
CA ILE A 203 -1.45 5.61 -19.25
C ILE A 203 -2.80 5.76 -18.57
N ARG A 204 -3.17 7.00 -18.20
CA ARG A 204 -4.49 7.30 -17.64
C ARG A 204 -5.61 6.94 -18.63
N ALA A 205 -5.48 7.28 -19.90
CA ALA A 205 -6.45 6.94 -20.93
C ALA A 205 -6.63 5.41 -21.04
N ARG A 206 -5.54 4.66 -21.04
CA ARG A 206 -5.54 3.19 -21.04
C ARG A 206 -6.20 2.63 -19.78
N TYR A 207 -5.91 3.19 -18.61
CA TYR A 207 -6.53 2.81 -17.34
C TYR A 207 -8.04 3.00 -17.36
N LEU A 208 -8.54 4.17 -17.79
CA LEU A 208 -9.97 4.45 -17.91
C LEU A 208 -10.67 3.51 -18.91
N SER A 209 -9.99 3.15 -20.01
CA SER A 209 -10.50 2.16 -20.96
C SER A 209 -10.68 0.78 -20.30
N TYR A 210 -9.70 0.33 -19.52
CA TYR A 210 -9.78 -0.95 -18.79
C TYR A 210 -10.89 -0.93 -17.72
N LEU A 211 -11.01 0.17 -16.97
CA LEU A 211 -12.11 0.33 -16.02
C LEU A 211 -13.48 0.26 -16.72
N THR A 212 -13.60 0.86 -17.91
CA THR A 212 -14.85 0.82 -18.69
C THR A 212 -15.20 -0.61 -19.12
N ILE A 213 -14.22 -1.41 -19.51
CA ILE A 213 -14.42 -2.82 -19.88
C ILE A 213 -14.86 -3.62 -18.65
N LEU A 214 -14.17 -3.44 -17.52
CA LEU A 214 -14.52 -4.13 -16.28
C LEU A 214 -15.90 -3.72 -15.76
N LYS A 215 -16.22 -2.44 -15.82
CA LYS A 215 -17.55 -1.92 -15.43
C LYS A 215 -18.66 -2.62 -16.22
N ARG A 216 -18.51 -2.77 -17.52
CA ARG A 216 -19.49 -3.46 -18.39
C ARG A 216 -19.64 -4.95 -18.08
N GLY A 217 -18.57 -5.60 -17.63
CA GLY A 217 -18.58 -7.02 -17.25
C GLY A 217 -19.03 -7.29 -15.82
N MET A 218 -18.99 -6.28 -14.94
CA MET A 218 -19.28 -6.42 -13.51
C MET A 218 -20.61 -5.77 -13.10
N LEU A 219 -21.22 -4.91 -13.93
CA LEU A 219 -22.54 -4.30 -13.69
C LEU A 219 -23.62 -5.06 -14.44
N ARG A 220 -24.84 -5.04 -13.83
CA ARG A 220 -26.07 -5.53 -14.49
C ARG A 220 -26.61 -4.50 -15.48
#